data_5519b3dfbf7b24ad3eafeba5859a96b4
#
_entry.id   5519b3dfbf7b24ad3eafeba5859a96b4
#
_cell.length_a   1.000
_cell.length_b   1.000
_cell.length_c   1.000
_cell.angle_alpha   90.00
_cell.angle_beta   90.00
_cell.angle_gamma   90.00
#
_symmetry.space_group_name_H-M   'P 1'
#
loop_
_entity.id
_entity.type
_entity.pdbx_description
1 polymer ?
#
loop_
_entity_poly.entity_id
_entity_poly.type
_entity_poly.pdbx_seq_one_letter_code
_entity_poly.pdbx_strand_id
1 'polypeptide(L)'
;MTQHNASTTTADARTISATHLNALMSSDYVYALIDVREAGEYNSSHIPGSSLISRRDLEIQMAGSVHHKGIRIIVCDDDGRRADLAAGTLRRMGYTNVSALDGGMNQWVVEKFPTEWGVNVPSKDYGEKMQVQHHVPEITATDLNHRIENGDKLVILDTRTPEEYQRACIPGGRSIPGGELSLRITDITSQLDDDTTVIVNCAGRTRSIIGTRVLQRMGLTNVFGLENGTAGWVLAGLELETDGDRLELPELSPEGIAAAEQYADTLATEDGVKFLDIPGLYAMIGRQSAENIYLIDVRTEAEYTAGHIPGFRWFPGGQAVQRSDEVGVVHNCPIVFTCDSKARAVQTASMYRQMGHKEVYAVDGGTSAWESAGAELESGMPATAPDSFAEAVLQAKHISAHELESDSQVTKIFVDPSQDFAWGHALGAHWIPRGWLELRIE
;
A
#
# COMPACT_ATOMS: atom_id res chain seq x y z
N MET A 1 -18.51 -46.20 -12.81
CA MET A 1 -17.09 -46.13 -13.23
C MET A 1 -16.99 -45.10 -14.33
N THR A 2 -16.63 -43.93 -14.01
CA THR A 2 -16.24 -42.84 -14.95
C THR A 2 -15.09 -42.09 -14.29
N GLN A 3 -13.90 -42.37 -14.73
CA GLN A 3 -12.68 -41.74 -14.32
C GLN A 3 -12.70 -40.30 -14.82
N HIS A 4 -12.69 -39.33 -13.92
CA HIS A 4 -12.31 -37.96 -14.22
C HIS A 4 -10.77 -37.91 -14.35
N ASN A 5 -10.31 -37.78 -15.59
CA ASN A 5 -8.94 -37.39 -15.88
C ASN A 5 -8.69 -36.00 -15.30
N ALA A 6 -8.01 -35.97 -14.17
CA ALA A 6 -7.36 -34.74 -13.68
C ALA A 6 -6.24 -34.42 -14.68
N SER A 7 -6.43 -33.35 -15.44
CA SER A 7 -5.40 -32.75 -16.29
C SER A 7 -4.22 -32.37 -15.38
N THR A 8 -3.13 -33.07 -15.50
CA THR A 8 -1.81 -32.74 -14.93
C THR A 8 -1.36 -31.42 -15.52
N THR A 9 -1.49 -30.36 -14.78
CA THR A 9 -0.86 -29.06 -15.06
C THR A 9 0.64 -29.27 -14.97
N THR A 10 1.33 -29.18 -16.10
CA THR A 10 2.78 -29.26 -16.24
C THR A 10 3.44 -28.12 -15.43
N ALA A 11 4.20 -28.51 -14.40
CA ALA A 11 4.94 -27.61 -13.50
C ALA A 11 6.18 -26.94 -14.15
N ASP A 12 6.25 -26.84 -15.47
CA ASP A 12 7.46 -26.39 -16.18
C ASP A 12 7.20 -25.47 -17.40
N ALA A 13 6.02 -24.88 -17.49
CA ALA A 13 5.75 -23.91 -18.56
C ALA A 13 6.39 -22.56 -18.22
N ARG A 14 7.41 -22.14 -18.99
CA ARG A 14 8.08 -20.84 -18.85
C ARG A 14 7.15 -19.66 -19.17
N THR A 15 6.06 -19.90 -19.87
CA THR A 15 5.06 -18.88 -20.22
C THR A 15 3.65 -19.32 -19.86
N ILE A 16 2.74 -18.33 -19.72
CA ILE A 16 1.30 -18.51 -19.52
C ILE A 16 0.56 -17.63 -20.55
N SER A 17 -0.48 -18.17 -21.20
CA SER A 17 -1.30 -17.37 -22.11
C SER A 17 -2.24 -16.42 -21.37
N ALA A 18 -2.67 -15.32 -22.02
CA ALA A 18 -3.61 -14.35 -21.46
C ALA A 18 -4.93 -15.02 -21.03
N THR A 19 -5.48 -15.94 -21.84
CA THR A 19 -6.67 -16.73 -21.48
C THR A 19 -6.48 -17.54 -20.20
N HIS A 20 -5.32 -18.23 -20.02
CA HIS A 20 -5.05 -18.99 -18.79
C HIS A 20 -4.81 -18.09 -17.58
N LEU A 21 -4.16 -16.92 -17.77
CA LEU A 21 -4.03 -15.93 -16.70
C LEU A 21 -5.39 -15.41 -16.25
N ASN A 22 -6.27 -15.05 -17.19
CA ASN A 22 -7.61 -14.56 -16.85
C ASN A 22 -8.44 -15.62 -16.07
N ALA A 23 -8.30 -16.89 -16.43
CA ALA A 23 -8.93 -17.99 -15.68
C ALA A 23 -8.32 -18.16 -14.27
N LEU A 24 -7.00 -18.02 -14.12
CA LEU A 24 -6.31 -18.06 -12.84
C LEU A 24 -6.79 -16.91 -11.93
N MET A 25 -6.90 -15.69 -12.45
CA MET A 25 -7.36 -14.51 -11.69
C MET A 25 -8.79 -14.69 -11.16
N SER A 26 -9.62 -15.46 -11.83
CA SER A 26 -10.99 -15.76 -11.39
C SER A 26 -11.09 -16.93 -10.40
N SER A 27 -9.99 -17.52 -10.01
CA SER A 27 -9.91 -18.71 -9.14
C SER A 27 -9.53 -18.34 -7.70
N ASP A 28 -9.64 -19.31 -6.79
CA ASP A 28 -9.14 -19.19 -5.41
C ASP A 28 -7.66 -19.62 -5.26
N TYR A 29 -6.94 -19.86 -6.34
CA TYR A 29 -5.52 -20.22 -6.28
C TYR A 29 -4.69 -19.05 -5.71
N VAL A 30 -3.66 -19.39 -4.96
CA VAL A 30 -2.68 -18.44 -4.44
C VAL A 30 -1.65 -18.14 -5.54
N TYR A 31 -1.54 -16.89 -5.96
CA TYR A 31 -0.60 -16.45 -7.01
C TYR A 31 -0.19 -15.00 -6.81
N ALA A 32 0.90 -14.60 -7.44
CA ALA A 32 1.30 -13.19 -7.61
C ALA A 32 1.29 -12.84 -9.11
N LEU A 33 0.75 -11.68 -9.45
CA LEU A 33 0.84 -11.08 -10.78
C LEU A 33 1.64 -9.79 -10.69
N ILE A 34 2.83 -9.79 -11.28
CA ILE A 34 3.81 -8.72 -11.12
C ILE A 34 4.05 -8.05 -12.48
N ASP A 35 3.75 -6.77 -12.55
CA ASP A 35 4.12 -5.94 -13.69
C ASP A 35 5.54 -5.39 -13.48
N VAL A 36 6.43 -5.71 -14.42
CA VAL A 36 7.86 -5.37 -14.33
C VAL A 36 8.25 -4.12 -15.14
N ARG A 37 7.24 -3.42 -15.66
CA ARG A 37 7.44 -2.18 -16.43
C ARG A 37 7.80 -1.01 -15.50
N GLU A 38 8.09 0.13 -16.10
CA GLU A 38 8.26 1.37 -15.35
C GLU A 38 6.91 1.95 -14.90
N ALA A 39 6.91 2.74 -13.82
CA ALA A 39 5.70 3.28 -13.22
C ALA A 39 4.81 4.07 -14.22
N GLY A 40 5.42 4.82 -15.15
CA GLY A 40 4.68 5.56 -16.16
C GLY A 40 3.92 4.63 -17.14
N GLU A 41 4.52 3.49 -17.50
CA GLU A 41 3.89 2.48 -18.36
C GLU A 41 2.74 1.78 -17.63
N TYR A 42 2.97 1.36 -16.40
CA TYR A 42 1.97 0.76 -15.52
C TYR A 42 0.77 1.70 -15.30
N ASN A 43 1.03 2.95 -14.96
CA ASN A 43 -0.01 3.94 -14.70
C ASN A 43 -0.86 4.25 -15.93
N SER A 44 -0.29 4.09 -17.13
CA SER A 44 -1.03 4.30 -18.38
C SER A 44 -2.04 3.20 -18.65
N SER A 45 -1.70 1.95 -18.37
CA SER A 45 -2.59 0.79 -18.48
C SER A 45 -1.91 -0.45 -17.88
N HIS A 46 -2.62 -1.22 -17.06
CA HIS A 46 -2.13 -2.48 -16.50
C HIS A 46 -3.24 -3.53 -16.36
N ILE A 47 -2.87 -4.77 -16.10
CA ILE A 47 -3.82 -5.86 -15.83
C ILE A 47 -4.41 -5.66 -14.43
N PRO A 48 -5.75 -5.72 -14.26
CA PRO A 48 -6.38 -5.60 -12.94
C PRO A 48 -5.77 -6.55 -11.91
N GLY A 49 -5.51 -6.02 -10.71
CA GLY A 49 -4.91 -6.80 -9.63
C GLY A 49 -3.43 -7.13 -9.81
N SER A 50 -2.75 -6.60 -10.82
CA SER A 50 -1.28 -6.68 -10.86
C SER A 50 -0.64 -5.71 -9.86
N SER A 51 0.49 -6.12 -9.28
CA SER A 51 1.33 -5.26 -8.45
C SER A 51 2.54 -4.79 -9.27
N LEU A 52 2.87 -3.51 -9.16
CA LEU A 52 4.06 -2.97 -9.82
C LEU A 52 5.31 -3.28 -8.98
N ILE A 53 6.18 -4.12 -9.51
CA ILE A 53 7.57 -4.26 -9.05
C ILE A 53 8.46 -4.15 -10.29
N SER A 54 8.91 -2.95 -10.57
CA SER A 54 9.65 -2.69 -11.80
C SER A 54 10.91 -3.55 -11.89
N ARG A 55 11.35 -3.85 -13.11
CA ARG A 55 12.50 -4.74 -13.36
C ARG A 55 13.74 -4.34 -12.56
N ARG A 56 13.95 -3.04 -12.33
CA ARG A 56 15.07 -2.51 -11.56
C ARG A 56 14.96 -2.79 -10.05
N ASP A 57 13.73 -2.97 -9.55
CA ASP A 57 13.44 -3.12 -8.12
C ASP A 57 13.25 -4.58 -7.68
N LEU A 58 13.26 -5.55 -8.61
CA LEU A 58 12.99 -6.94 -8.33
C LEU A 58 13.88 -7.51 -7.23
N GLU A 59 15.19 -7.35 -7.34
CA GLU A 59 16.15 -7.88 -6.37
C GLU A 59 16.05 -7.17 -5.01
N ILE A 60 15.46 -5.98 -4.99
CA ILE A 60 15.27 -5.17 -3.78
C ILE A 60 13.95 -5.54 -3.06
N GLN A 61 12.87 -5.69 -3.82
CA GLN A 61 11.52 -5.75 -3.24
C GLN A 61 10.94 -7.17 -3.14
N MET A 62 11.34 -8.08 -4.03
CA MET A 62 10.68 -9.41 -4.12
C MET A 62 10.72 -10.22 -2.83
N ALA A 63 11.83 -10.22 -2.10
CA ALA A 63 11.94 -11.00 -0.86
C ALA A 63 10.97 -10.51 0.23
N GLY A 64 10.72 -9.19 0.29
CA GLY A 64 9.75 -8.58 1.21
C GLY A 64 8.30 -8.64 0.72
N SER A 65 8.07 -8.90 -0.57
CA SER A 65 6.73 -8.92 -1.18
C SER A 65 6.19 -10.33 -1.36
N VAL A 66 7.05 -11.30 -1.70
CA VAL A 66 6.69 -12.72 -1.90
C VAL A 66 7.61 -13.60 -1.07
N HIS A 67 7.18 -13.96 0.12
CA HIS A 67 8.02 -14.66 1.11
C HIS A 67 8.27 -16.12 0.73
N HIS A 68 7.22 -16.84 0.28
CA HIS A 68 7.34 -18.25 -0.03
C HIS A 68 7.81 -18.49 -1.47
N LYS A 69 8.99 -19.07 -1.64
CA LYS A 69 9.66 -19.27 -2.94
C LYS A 69 8.92 -20.20 -3.92
N GLY A 70 7.97 -21.00 -3.44
CA GLY A 70 7.15 -21.93 -4.24
C GLY A 70 5.85 -21.31 -4.79
N ILE A 71 5.51 -20.08 -4.44
CA ILE A 71 4.30 -19.39 -4.92
C ILE A 71 4.33 -19.28 -6.44
N ARG A 72 3.15 -19.46 -7.05
CA ARG A 72 2.99 -19.22 -8.49
C ARG A 72 3.11 -17.72 -8.77
N ILE A 73 4.13 -17.34 -9.52
CA ILE A 73 4.40 -15.96 -9.92
C ILE A 73 4.22 -15.84 -11.41
N ILE A 74 3.42 -14.90 -11.84
CA ILE A 74 3.30 -14.46 -13.22
C ILE A 74 3.94 -13.08 -13.33
N VAL A 75 4.87 -12.90 -14.24
CA VAL A 75 5.46 -11.61 -14.56
C VAL A 75 4.97 -11.13 -15.92
N CYS A 76 4.63 -9.86 -16.02
CA CYS A 76 4.18 -9.25 -17.28
C CYS A 76 4.91 -7.94 -17.57
N ASP A 77 4.98 -7.63 -18.86
CA ASP A 77 5.45 -6.37 -19.43
C ASP A 77 4.62 -6.07 -20.69
N ASP A 78 5.17 -5.32 -21.66
CA ASP A 78 4.43 -5.00 -22.88
C ASP A 78 4.32 -6.20 -23.84
N ASP A 79 5.45 -6.90 -24.09
CA ASP A 79 5.60 -7.88 -25.16
C ASP A 79 6.24 -9.21 -24.75
N GLY A 80 6.56 -9.38 -23.46
CA GLY A 80 7.14 -10.57 -22.86
C GLY A 80 8.65 -10.55 -22.69
N ARG A 81 9.40 -9.64 -23.34
CA ARG A 81 10.88 -9.63 -23.32
C ARG A 81 11.46 -9.27 -21.95
N ARG A 82 10.98 -8.20 -21.33
CA ARG A 82 11.39 -7.82 -19.97
C ARG A 82 10.89 -8.82 -18.94
N ALA A 83 9.68 -9.36 -19.16
CA ALA A 83 9.10 -10.38 -18.31
C ALA A 83 9.93 -11.66 -18.32
N ASP A 84 10.47 -12.09 -19.45
CA ASP A 84 11.36 -13.27 -19.53
C ASP A 84 12.67 -13.04 -18.78
N LEU A 85 13.31 -11.87 -18.92
CA LEU A 85 14.49 -11.48 -18.16
C LEU A 85 14.19 -11.45 -16.63
N ALA A 86 13.05 -10.89 -16.25
CA ALA A 86 12.58 -10.84 -14.86
C ALA A 86 12.35 -12.24 -14.30
N ALA A 87 11.67 -13.11 -15.06
CA ALA A 87 11.47 -14.51 -14.69
C ALA A 87 12.80 -15.26 -14.49
N GLY A 88 13.79 -14.99 -15.35
CA GLY A 88 15.15 -15.51 -15.21
C GLY A 88 15.81 -15.06 -13.89
N THR A 89 15.67 -13.80 -13.54
CA THR A 89 16.18 -13.25 -12.27
C THR A 89 15.49 -13.89 -11.08
N LEU A 90 14.16 -13.97 -11.06
CA LEU A 90 13.42 -14.58 -9.97
C LEU A 90 13.81 -16.04 -9.75
N ARG A 91 14.05 -16.81 -10.82
CA ARG A 91 14.54 -18.18 -10.71
C ARG A 91 15.94 -18.24 -10.08
N ARG A 92 16.86 -17.32 -10.42
CA ARG A 92 18.17 -17.19 -9.75
C ARG A 92 18.03 -16.85 -8.27
N MET A 93 17.03 -16.03 -7.89
CA MET A 93 16.68 -15.73 -6.51
C MET A 93 16.02 -16.91 -5.77
N GLY A 94 15.82 -18.06 -6.43
CA GLY A 94 15.28 -19.28 -5.83
C GLY A 94 13.75 -19.44 -5.94
N TYR A 95 13.03 -18.58 -6.66
CA TYR A 95 11.61 -18.81 -6.93
C TYR A 95 11.43 -19.94 -7.95
N THR A 96 10.65 -20.96 -7.56
CA THR A 96 10.59 -22.23 -8.33
C THR A 96 9.42 -22.29 -9.31
N ASN A 97 8.42 -21.42 -9.18
CA ASN A 97 7.19 -21.47 -9.98
C ASN A 97 6.91 -20.11 -10.64
N VAL A 98 7.73 -19.73 -11.62
CA VAL A 98 7.67 -18.43 -12.29
C VAL A 98 7.39 -18.61 -13.78
N SER A 99 6.37 -17.91 -14.28
CA SER A 99 6.01 -17.85 -15.70
C SER A 99 5.94 -16.40 -16.18
N ALA A 100 6.34 -16.12 -17.43
CA ALA A 100 6.09 -14.86 -18.10
C ALA A 100 4.75 -14.90 -18.84
N LEU A 101 4.04 -13.78 -18.89
CA LEU A 101 2.83 -13.64 -19.71
C LEU A 101 3.24 -13.61 -21.19
N ASP A 102 2.75 -14.58 -21.96
CA ASP A 102 3.06 -14.69 -23.39
C ASP A 102 2.47 -13.48 -24.15
N GLY A 103 3.34 -12.78 -24.89
CA GLY A 103 2.98 -11.54 -25.60
C GLY A 103 2.61 -10.36 -24.71
N GLY A 104 2.73 -10.47 -23.37
CA GLY A 104 2.55 -9.40 -22.39
C GLY A 104 1.21 -8.67 -22.48
N MET A 105 1.21 -7.38 -22.12
CA MET A 105 0.05 -6.48 -22.20
C MET A 105 -0.53 -6.37 -23.62
N ASN A 106 0.35 -6.43 -24.64
CA ASN A 106 -0.14 -6.35 -26.02
C ASN A 106 -1.08 -7.50 -26.36
N GLN A 107 -0.71 -8.74 -26.00
CA GLN A 107 -1.57 -9.90 -26.21
C GLN A 107 -2.82 -9.87 -25.33
N TRP A 108 -2.72 -9.42 -24.06
CA TRP A 108 -3.85 -9.23 -23.17
C TRP A 108 -4.93 -8.32 -23.77
N VAL A 109 -4.51 -7.18 -24.33
CA VAL A 109 -5.40 -6.21 -24.99
C VAL A 109 -5.97 -6.77 -26.30
N VAL A 110 -5.18 -7.49 -27.09
CA VAL A 110 -5.64 -8.14 -28.35
C VAL A 110 -6.76 -9.15 -28.05
N GLU A 111 -6.67 -9.88 -26.95
CA GLU A 111 -7.72 -10.81 -26.48
C GLU A 111 -8.90 -10.09 -25.81
N LYS A 112 -8.88 -8.75 -25.73
CA LYS A 112 -9.93 -7.89 -25.18
C LYS A 112 -10.22 -8.12 -23.69
N PHE A 113 -9.24 -8.54 -22.92
CA PHE A 113 -9.37 -8.58 -21.48
C PHE A 113 -9.32 -7.17 -20.86
N PRO A 114 -9.92 -6.98 -19.66
CA PRO A 114 -10.01 -5.65 -19.04
C PRO A 114 -8.63 -5.12 -18.64
N THR A 115 -8.50 -3.81 -18.67
CA THR A 115 -7.32 -3.10 -18.15
C THR A 115 -7.77 -2.01 -17.19
N GLU A 116 -6.87 -1.66 -16.27
CA GLU A 116 -7.00 -0.53 -15.35
C GLU A 116 -5.91 0.51 -15.64
N TRP A 117 -6.04 1.70 -15.08
CA TRP A 117 -5.07 2.79 -15.23
C TRP A 117 -4.92 3.58 -13.92
N GLY A 118 -3.75 4.19 -13.72
CA GLY A 118 -3.42 4.94 -12.52
C GLY A 118 -2.76 4.09 -11.44
N VAL A 119 -2.68 4.61 -10.24
CA VAL A 119 -2.07 3.99 -9.04
C VAL A 119 -3.13 3.77 -7.97
N ASN A 120 -2.91 2.80 -7.08
CA ASN A 120 -3.77 2.53 -5.93
C ASN A 120 -5.23 2.26 -6.35
N VAL A 121 -5.43 1.56 -7.45
CA VAL A 121 -6.78 1.34 -8.03
C VAL A 121 -7.72 0.63 -7.07
N PRO A 122 -7.31 -0.43 -6.33
CA PRO A 122 -8.20 -1.12 -5.40
C PRO A 122 -8.78 -0.18 -4.32
N SER A 123 -7.97 0.70 -3.75
CA SER A 123 -8.45 1.64 -2.72
C SER A 123 -9.30 2.76 -3.30
N LYS A 124 -9.04 3.21 -4.53
CA LYS A 124 -9.88 4.19 -5.23
C LYS A 124 -11.25 3.61 -5.53
N ASP A 125 -11.32 2.40 -6.07
CA ASP A 125 -12.55 1.68 -6.32
C ASP A 125 -13.35 1.46 -5.02
N TYR A 126 -12.67 1.10 -3.93
CA TYR A 126 -13.28 1.02 -2.62
C TYR A 126 -13.87 2.36 -2.16
N GLY A 127 -13.13 3.46 -2.26
CA GLY A 127 -13.61 4.80 -1.90
C GLY A 127 -14.83 5.24 -2.73
N GLU A 128 -14.82 5.03 -4.05
CA GLU A 128 -15.97 5.35 -4.90
C GLU A 128 -17.19 4.48 -4.59
N LYS A 129 -17.00 3.19 -4.29
CA LYS A 129 -18.10 2.33 -3.82
C LYS A 129 -18.69 2.84 -2.50
N MET A 130 -17.87 3.28 -1.54
CA MET A 130 -18.34 3.88 -0.29
C MET A 130 -19.17 5.13 -0.57
N GLN A 131 -18.70 6.01 -1.47
CA GLN A 131 -19.42 7.21 -1.85
C GLN A 131 -20.79 6.90 -2.44
N VAL A 132 -20.85 5.99 -3.41
CA VAL A 132 -22.10 5.63 -4.08
C VAL A 132 -23.09 4.94 -3.14
N GLN A 133 -22.61 4.01 -2.32
CA GLN A 133 -23.47 3.21 -1.43
C GLN A 133 -23.97 3.96 -0.20
N HIS A 134 -23.17 4.87 0.35
CA HIS A 134 -23.46 5.53 1.62
C HIS A 134 -23.69 7.03 1.51
N HIS A 135 -23.59 7.61 0.31
CA HIS A 135 -23.77 9.05 0.07
C HIS A 135 -22.97 9.89 1.06
N VAL A 136 -21.66 9.60 1.16
CA VAL A 136 -20.76 10.28 2.08
C VAL A 136 -20.80 11.78 1.80
N PRO A 137 -21.12 12.66 2.79
CA PRO A 137 -21.25 14.08 2.54
C PRO A 137 -19.89 14.71 2.25
N GLU A 138 -19.89 15.57 1.23
CA GLU A 138 -18.70 16.30 0.82
C GLU A 138 -18.99 17.82 0.90
N ILE A 139 -17.93 18.61 1.14
CA ILE A 139 -17.95 20.07 1.08
C ILE A 139 -16.95 20.52 0.02
N THR A 140 -17.32 21.52 -0.79
CA THR A 140 -16.42 22.07 -1.80
C THR A 140 -15.31 22.92 -1.15
N ALA A 141 -14.18 23.07 -1.85
CA ALA A 141 -13.10 23.95 -1.38
C ALA A 141 -13.56 25.40 -1.19
N THR A 142 -14.41 25.90 -2.09
CA THR A 142 -14.96 27.25 -2.00
C THR A 142 -15.86 27.43 -0.78
N ASP A 143 -16.77 26.48 -0.51
CA ASP A 143 -17.66 26.56 0.65
C ASP A 143 -16.88 26.44 1.96
N LEU A 144 -15.88 25.54 2.00
CA LEU A 144 -15.00 25.44 3.18
C LEU A 144 -14.23 26.74 3.43
N ASN A 145 -13.66 27.34 2.38
CA ASN A 145 -12.96 28.62 2.53
C ASN A 145 -13.86 29.71 3.06
N HIS A 146 -15.09 29.85 2.54
CA HIS A 146 -16.09 30.80 3.06
C HIS A 146 -16.38 30.56 4.54
N ARG A 147 -16.48 29.32 4.98
CA ARG A 147 -16.72 29.00 6.40
C ARG A 147 -15.53 29.33 7.28
N ILE A 148 -14.28 29.13 6.78
CA ILE A 148 -13.05 29.54 7.47
C ILE A 148 -13.01 31.07 7.62
N GLU A 149 -13.28 31.81 6.52
CA GLU A 149 -13.29 33.29 6.52
C GLU A 149 -14.37 33.87 7.45
N ASN A 150 -15.52 33.22 7.57
CA ASN A 150 -16.59 33.60 8.47
C ASN A 150 -16.30 33.31 9.95
N GLY A 151 -15.26 32.53 10.24
CA GLY A 151 -14.93 32.08 11.60
C GLY A 151 -15.89 31.03 12.15
N ASP A 152 -16.45 30.19 11.28
CA ASP A 152 -17.31 29.08 11.67
C ASP A 152 -16.52 28.08 12.55
N LYS A 153 -17.21 27.39 13.45
CA LYS A 153 -16.63 26.33 14.28
C LYS A 153 -16.28 25.12 13.43
N LEU A 154 -15.02 24.97 13.10
CA LEU A 154 -14.49 23.92 12.24
C LEU A 154 -13.29 23.23 12.87
N VAL A 155 -13.15 21.92 12.63
CA VAL A 155 -11.88 21.20 12.78
C VAL A 155 -11.58 20.47 11.46
N ILE A 156 -10.40 20.71 10.91
CA ILE A 156 -9.96 20.11 9.64
C ILE A 156 -8.90 19.06 9.96
N LEU A 157 -9.20 17.80 9.62
CA LEU A 157 -8.36 16.63 9.87
C LEU A 157 -7.75 16.16 8.57
N ASP A 158 -6.44 16.29 8.43
CA ASP A 158 -5.70 15.83 7.25
C ASP A 158 -5.28 14.38 7.45
N THR A 159 -5.84 13.48 6.62
CA THR A 159 -5.63 12.04 6.72
C THR A 159 -4.45 11.51 5.90
N ARG A 160 -3.67 12.41 5.33
CA ARG A 160 -2.44 12.08 4.60
C ARG A 160 -1.32 11.69 5.56
N THR A 161 -0.15 11.37 4.99
CA THR A 161 1.04 11.15 5.84
C THR A 161 1.51 12.48 6.45
N PRO A 162 2.25 12.44 7.58
CA PRO A 162 2.83 13.65 8.18
C PRO A 162 3.68 14.46 7.20
N GLU A 163 4.44 13.79 6.33
CA GLU A 163 5.31 14.42 5.33
C GLU A 163 4.49 15.12 4.23
N GLU A 164 3.39 14.50 3.77
CA GLU A 164 2.47 15.15 2.83
C GLU A 164 1.84 16.40 3.43
N TYR A 165 1.40 16.31 4.70
CA TYR A 165 0.82 17.40 5.45
C TYR A 165 1.82 18.55 5.66
N GLN A 166 3.02 18.24 6.14
CA GLN A 166 4.07 19.23 6.41
C GLN A 166 4.47 20.00 5.15
N ARG A 167 4.55 19.30 4.01
CA ARG A 167 4.89 19.94 2.74
C ARG A 167 3.88 21.00 2.32
N ALA A 168 2.59 20.72 2.44
CA ALA A 168 1.51 21.66 2.14
C ALA A 168 0.17 21.11 2.67
N CYS A 169 -0.62 21.93 3.37
CA CYS A 169 -1.90 21.53 3.96
C CYS A 169 -2.97 22.62 3.80
N ILE A 170 -4.23 22.26 4.09
CA ILE A 170 -5.31 23.23 4.16
C ILE A 170 -5.06 24.16 5.38
N PRO A 171 -5.18 25.49 5.25
CA PRO A 171 -4.95 26.43 6.35
C PRO A 171 -5.80 26.08 7.59
N GLY A 172 -5.16 26.05 8.74
CA GLY A 172 -5.80 25.72 10.01
C GLY A 172 -6.04 24.22 10.25
N GLY A 173 -5.75 23.34 9.28
CA GLY A 173 -5.85 21.89 9.43
C GLY A 173 -4.79 21.31 10.36
N ARG A 174 -5.01 20.11 10.86
CA ARG A 174 -4.04 19.33 11.63
C ARG A 174 -3.87 17.92 11.05
N SER A 175 -2.68 17.36 11.22
CA SER A 175 -2.38 15.99 10.75
C SER A 175 -3.00 14.95 11.66
N ILE A 176 -3.87 14.10 11.09
CA ILE A 176 -4.38 12.88 11.71
C ILE A 176 -4.38 11.80 10.65
N PRO A 177 -3.29 11.05 10.47
CA PRO A 177 -3.22 10.00 9.46
C PRO A 177 -4.42 9.06 9.51
N GLY A 178 -4.94 8.65 8.36
CA GLY A 178 -6.23 7.95 8.28
C GLY A 178 -6.34 6.67 9.14
N GLY A 179 -5.21 6.01 9.41
CA GLY A 179 -5.16 4.87 10.35
C GLY A 179 -5.36 5.24 11.81
N GLU A 180 -5.16 6.52 12.18
CA GLU A 180 -5.30 7.02 13.54
C GLU A 180 -6.71 7.61 13.84
N LEU A 181 -7.53 7.83 12.80
CA LEU A 181 -8.80 8.54 12.96
C LEU A 181 -9.71 7.94 14.03
N SER A 182 -10.01 6.64 13.94
CA SER A 182 -10.93 6.01 14.89
C SER A 182 -10.40 5.97 16.32
N LEU A 183 -9.07 5.91 16.47
CA LEU A 183 -8.43 5.89 17.78
C LEU A 183 -8.42 7.27 18.45
N ARG A 184 -8.34 8.36 17.66
CA ARG A 184 -8.13 9.73 18.16
C ARG A 184 -9.35 10.62 18.15
N ILE A 185 -10.39 10.28 17.37
CA ILE A 185 -11.51 11.20 17.13
C ILE A 185 -12.29 11.56 18.40
N THR A 186 -12.48 10.62 19.31
CA THR A 186 -13.19 10.88 20.58
C THR A 186 -12.46 11.94 21.40
N ASP A 187 -11.13 11.85 21.50
CA ASP A 187 -10.32 12.83 22.23
C ASP A 187 -10.26 14.19 21.55
N ILE A 188 -10.35 14.22 20.22
CA ILE A 188 -10.46 15.45 19.45
C ILE A 188 -11.81 16.12 19.71
N THR A 189 -12.89 15.37 19.56
CA THR A 189 -14.27 15.93 19.63
C THR A 189 -14.69 16.27 21.05
N SER A 190 -14.17 15.59 22.06
CA SER A 190 -14.45 15.92 23.48
C SER A 190 -14.02 17.32 23.91
N GLN A 191 -13.13 17.95 23.14
CA GLN A 191 -12.62 19.31 23.37
C GLN A 191 -13.33 20.37 22.52
N LEU A 192 -14.31 19.96 21.69
CA LEU A 192 -15.03 20.83 20.76
C LEU A 192 -16.46 21.07 21.23
N ASP A 193 -17.04 22.15 20.75
CA ASP A 193 -18.48 22.39 20.94
C ASP A 193 -19.30 21.43 20.07
N ASP A 194 -20.51 21.08 20.52
CA ASP A 194 -21.41 20.12 19.86
C ASP A 194 -21.78 20.52 18.42
N ASP A 195 -21.74 21.81 18.10
CA ASP A 195 -22.04 22.37 16.78
C ASP A 195 -20.81 22.47 15.87
N THR A 196 -19.62 22.06 16.32
CA THR A 196 -18.40 22.09 15.51
C THR A 196 -18.51 21.10 14.36
N THR A 197 -18.17 21.54 13.15
CA THR A 197 -18.13 20.70 11.97
C THR A 197 -16.75 20.06 11.79
N VAL A 198 -16.74 18.76 11.58
CA VAL A 198 -15.51 18.00 11.29
C VAL A 198 -15.33 17.91 9.79
N ILE A 199 -14.18 18.33 9.27
CA ILE A 199 -13.82 18.23 7.86
C ILE A 199 -12.65 17.23 7.73
N VAL A 200 -12.84 16.23 6.89
CA VAL A 200 -11.79 15.24 6.59
C VAL A 200 -11.15 15.59 5.26
N ASN A 201 -9.85 15.83 5.26
CA ASN A 201 -9.07 16.20 4.08
C ASN A 201 -8.10 15.09 3.67
N CYS A 202 -7.76 15.05 2.36
CA CYS A 202 -6.63 14.29 1.82
C CYS A 202 -6.04 15.00 0.59
N ALA A 203 -5.19 14.32 -0.18
CA ALA A 203 -4.59 14.90 -1.39
C ALA A 203 -5.59 15.08 -2.55
N GLY A 204 -6.49 14.09 -2.71
CA GLY A 204 -7.52 14.04 -3.73
C GLY A 204 -8.87 13.73 -3.08
N ARG A 205 -9.39 12.52 -3.28
CA ARG A 205 -10.75 12.20 -2.86
C ARG A 205 -10.86 10.95 -1.96
N THR A 206 -10.17 9.89 -2.30
CA THR A 206 -10.38 8.55 -1.72
C THR A 206 -10.24 8.51 -0.20
N ARG A 207 -9.12 9.01 0.35
CA ARG A 207 -8.86 8.97 1.80
C ARG A 207 -9.84 9.84 2.59
N SER A 208 -10.30 10.98 2.04
CA SER A 208 -11.31 11.83 2.70
C SER A 208 -12.68 11.14 2.74
N ILE A 209 -13.12 10.50 1.67
CA ILE A 209 -14.36 9.69 1.65
C ILE A 209 -14.29 8.58 2.69
N ILE A 210 -13.22 7.76 2.66
CA ILE A 210 -13.03 6.65 3.59
C ILE A 210 -13.01 7.16 5.04
N GLY A 211 -12.23 8.20 5.33
CA GLY A 211 -12.14 8.78 6.67
C GLY A 211 -13.47 9.37 7.16
N THR A 212 -14.20 10.09 6.31
CA THR A 212 -15.54 10.60 6.64
C THR A 212 -16.49 9.45 6.97
N ARG A 213 -16.46 8.36 6.17
CA ARG A 213 -17.28 7.18 6.42
C ARG A 213 -16.91 6.48 7.75
N VAL A 214 -15.63 6.39 8.09
CA VAL A 214 -15.18 5.89 9.40
C VAL A 214 -15.83 6.69 10.52
N LEU A 215 -15.76 8.02 10.47
CA LEU A 215 -16.32 8.88 11.50
C LEU A 215 -17.85 8.80 11.56
N GLN A 216 -18.54 8.68 10.43
CA GLN A 216 -19.98 8.40 10.42
C GLN A 216 -20.35 7.09 11.10
N ARG A 217 -19.58 6.00 10.85
CA ARG A 217 -19.81 4.70 11.52
C ARG A 217 -19.55 4.77 13.03
N MET A 218 -18.72 5.73 13.47
CA MET A 218 -18.53 6.04 14.90
C MET A 218 -19.62 6.93 15.49
N GLY A 219 -20.60 7.36 14.67
CA GLY A 219 -21.76 8.14 15.12
C GLY A 219 -21.66 9.65 14.92
N LEU A 220 -20.59 10.18 14.29
CA LEU A 220 -20.51 11.60 13.97
C LEU A 220 -21.48 11.94 12.84
N THR A 221 -22.34 12.91 13.07
CA THR A 221 -23.36 13.37 12.09
C THR A 221 -22.95 14.64 11.36
N ASN A 222 -22.14 15.51 12.00
CA ASN A 222 -21.67 16.78 11.43
C ASN A 222 -20.23 16.64 10.90
N VAL A 223 -20.04 15.72 9.94
CA VAL A 223 -18.75 15.38 9.33
C VAL A 223 -18.84 15.38 7.82
N PHE A 224 -17.87 16.00 7.14
CA PHE A 224 -17.81 16.12 5.67
C PHE A 224 -16.41 15.78 5.15
N GLY A 225 -16.31 15.14 4.00
CA GLY A 225 -15.08 15.04 3.24
C GLY A 225 -14.82 16.29 2.41
N LEU A 226 -13.59 16.78 2.35
CA LEU A 226 -13.25 17.86 1.41
C LEU A 226 -13.21 17.29 -0.01
N GLU A 227 -14.08 17.79 -0.87
CA GLU A 227 -14.17 17.37 -2.26
C GLU A 227 -12.86 17.65 -3.00
N ASN A 228 -12.27 16.62 -3.60
CA ASN A 228 -10.98 16.66 -4.27
C ASN A 228 -9.79 17.13 -3.38
N GLY A 229 -9.96 17.22 -2.08
CA GLY A 229 -8.88 17.46 -1.11
C GLY A 229 -8.03 18.70 -1.40
N THR A 230 -6.70 18.59 -1.13
CA THR A 230 -5.75 19.69 -1.43
C THR A 230 -5.67 20.02 -2.92
N ALA A 231 -5.87 19.03 -3.81
CA ALA A 231 -5.92 19.30 -5.25
C ALA A 231 -7.13 20.17 -5.62
N GLY A 232 -8.31 19.89 -5.06
CA GLY A 232 -9.51 20.72 -5.24
C GLY A 232 -9.33 22.13 -4.70
N TRP A 233 -8.65 22.28 -3.57
CA TRP A 233 -8.32 23.59 -2.96
C TRP A 233 -7.49 24.45 -3.91
N VAL A 234 -6.39 23.89 -4.46
CA VAL A 234 -5.54 24.58 -5.43
C VAL A 234 -6.27 24.88 -6.74
N LEU A 235 -7.11 23.96 -7.23
CA LEU A 235 -7.91 24.19 -8.43
C LEU A 235 -8.96 25.31 -8.26
N ALA A 236 -9.43 25.54 -7.03
CA ALA A 236 -10.29 26.68 -6.69
C ALA A 236 -9.52 28.00 -6.59
N GLY A 237 -8.21 28.02 -6.83
CA GLY A 237 -7.36 29.20 -6.75
C GLY A 237 -6.99 29.61 -5.32
N LEU A 238 -7.14 28.71 -4.35
CA LEU A 238 -6.84 28.95 -2.95
C LEU A 238 -5.43 28.49 -2.60
N GLU A 239 -4.77 29.19 -1.68
CA GLU A 239 -3.40 28.93 -1.27
C GLU A 239 -3.36 27.89 -0.14
N LEU A 240 -2.38 26.98 -0.21
CA LEU A 240 -2.08 26.02 0.86
C LEU A 240 -1.11 26.65 1.87
N GLU A 241 -1.24 26.25 3.12
CA GLU A 241 -0.23 26.47 4.15
C GLU A 241 0.95 25.51 3.93
N THR A 242 2.19 26.02 3.97
CA THR A 242 3.41 25.21 3.88
C THR A 242 4.06 25.08 5.26
N ASP A 243 4.92 24.05 5.42
CA ASP A 243 5.63 23.80 6.68
C ASP A 243 4.70 23.65 7.89
N GLY A 244 3.54 22.98 7.68
CA GLY A 244 2.56 22.74 8.73
C GLY A 244 3.18 22.03 9.93
N ASP A 245 2.95 22.57 11.13
CA ASP A 245 3.57 22.12 12.40
C ASP A 245 2.60 21.38 13.34
N ARG A 246 1.30 21.31 13.00
CA ARG A 246 0.27 20.63 13.81
C ARG A 246 0.27 19.11 13.55
N LEU A 247 1.41 18.47 13.84
CA LEU A 247 1.68 17.05 13.62
C LEU A 247 1.41 16.19 14.87
N GLU A 248 1.37 16.81 16.04
CA GLU A 248 1.20 16.10 17.28
C GLU A 248 -0.17 15.41 17.36
N LEU A 249 -0.14 14.10 17.58
CA LEU A 249 -1.36 13.33 17.79
C LEU A 249 -1.91 13.60 19.20
N PRO A 250 -3.25 13.73 19.37
CA PRO A 250 -3.85 13.87 20.69
C PRO A 250 -3.46 12.73 21.62
N GLU A 251 -3.27 13.03 22.90
CA GLU A 251 -3.14 12.00 23.93
C GLU A 251 -4.41 11.15 23.99
N LEU A 252 -4.24 9.87 24.29
CA LEU A 252 -5.34 8.91 24.39
C LEU A 252 -5.92 8.91 25.79
N SER A 253 -7.20 9.23 25.90
CA SER A 253 -7.96 9.03 27.14
C SER A 253 -8.49 7.58 27.24
N PRO A 254 -8.78 7.09 28.46
CA PRO A 254 -9.46 5.80 28.63
C PRO A 254 -10.80 5.73 27.88
N GLU A 255 -11.53 6.83 27.81
CA GLU A 255 -12.80 6.97 27.11
C GLU A 255 -12.61 6.87 25.60
N GLY A 256 -11.57 7.52 25.05
CA GLY A 256 -11.21 7.44 23.63
C GLY A 256 -10.82 6.04 23.20
N ILE A 257 -10.00 5.37 24.01
CA ILE A 257 -9.62 3.97 23.79
C ILE A 257 -10.87 3.06 23.79
N ALA A 258 -11.71 3.19 24.81
CA ALA A 258 -12.92 2.36 24.93
C ALA A 258 -13.88 2.55 23.75
N ALA A 259 -14.08 3.80 23.28
CA ALA A 259 -14.90 4.10 22.12
C ALA A 259 -14.32 3.49 20.82
N ALA A 260 -13.01 3.57 20.62
CA ALA A 260 -12.33 2.97 19.47
C ALA A 260 -12.41 1.43 19.48
N GLU A 261 -12.29 0.80 20.66
CA GLU A 261 -12.42 -0.65 20.80
C GLU A 261 -13.86 -1.12 20.57
N GLN A 262 -14.84 -0.40 21.07
CA GLN A 262 -16.26 -0.68 20.79
C GLN A 262 -16.57 -0.57 19.29
N TYR A 263 -16.02 0.44 18.64
CA TYR A 263 -16.13 0.58 17.20
C TYR A 263 -15.48 -0.60 16.47
N ALA A 264 -14.31 -1.03 16.90
CA ALA A 264 -13.64 -2.20 16.34
C ALA A 264 -14.48 -3.48 16.48
N ASP A 265 -15.13 -3.71 17.60
CA ASP A 265 -16.03 -4.85 17.80
C ASP A 265 -17.22 -4.82 16.84
N THR A 266 -17.78 -3.64 16.60
CA THR A 266 -18.82 -3.42 15.60
C THR A 266 -18.33 -3.77 14.19
N LEU A 267 -17.16 -3.25 13.79
CA LEU A 267 -16.54 -3.55 12.50
C LEU A 267 -16.26 -5.04 12.32
N ALA A 268 -15.70 -5.67 13.35
CA ALA A 268 -15.39 -7.11 13.30
C ALA A 268 -16.65 -7.94 13.03
N THR A 269 -17.75 -7.58 13.68
CA THR A 269 -19.05 -8.27 13.51
C THR A 269 -19.67 -8.02 12.15
N GLU A 270 -19.74 -6.75 11.71
CA GLU A 270 -20.42 -6.36 10.47
C GLU A 270 -19.65 -6.80 9.21
N ASP A 271 -18.32 -6.68 9.23
CA ASP A 271 -17.48 -6.91 8.06
C ASP A 271 -16.78 -8.29 8.10
N GLY A 272 -17.00 -9.09 9.16
CA GLY A 272 -16.50 -10.46 9.27
C GLY A 272 -14.99 -10.55 9.44
N VAL A 273 -14.38 -9.65 10.23
CA VAL A 273 -12.95 -9.71 10.58
C VAL A 273 -12.75 -10.86 11.57
N LYS A 274 -11.79 -11.73 11.26
CA LYS A 274 -11.43 -12.86 12.11
C LYS A 274 -10.35 -12.43 13.11
N PHE A 275 -10.47 -12.88 14.37
CA PHE A 275 -9.44 -12.67 15.39
C PHE A 275 -8.49 -13.85 15.49
N LEU A 276 -7.22 -13.54 15.77
CA LEU A 276 -6.20 -14.50 16.19
C LEU A 276 -5.81 -14.18 17.64
N ASP A 277 -5.98 -15.13 18.53
CA ASP A 277 -5.34 -15.11 19.84
C ASP A 277 -3.83 -15.40 19.69
N ILE A 278 -3.07 -15.26 20.77
CA ILE A 278 -1.61 -15.44 20.71
C ILE A 278 -1.21 -16.89 20.28
N PRO A 279 -1.84 -17.98 20.77
CA PRO A 279 -1.61 -19.31 20.22
C PRO A 279 -1.90 -19.42 18.73
N GLY A 280 -3.02 -18.85 18.25
CA GLY A 280 -3.38 -18.80 16.83
C GLY A 280 -2.36 -18.01 16.00
N LEU A 281 -1.83 -16.92 16.53
CA LEU A 281 -0.78 -16.14 15.89
C LEU A 281 0.51 -16.95 15.76
N TYR A 282 0.95 -17.66 16.81
CA TYR A 282 2.10 -18.56 16.72
C TYR A 282 1.92 -19.65 15.64
N ALA A 283 0.73 -20.23 15.56
CA ALA A 283 0.42 -21.19 14.51
C ALA A 283 0.50 -20.57 13.11
N MET A 284 0.03 -19.31 12.95
CA MET A 284 0.08 -18.58 11.69
C MET A 284 1.52 -18.25 11.29
N ILE A 285 2.34 -17.78 12.22
CA ILE A 285 3.78 -17.53 11.99
C ILE A 285 4.49 -18.83 11.59
N GLY A 286 4.21 -19.94 12.26
CA GLY A 286 4.80 -21.26 11.94
C GLY A 286 4.49 -21.74 10.52
N ARG A 287 3.36 -21.33 9.94
CA ARG A 287 2.96 -21.68 8.56
C ARG A 287 3.71 -20.87 7.49
N GLN A 288 4.36 -19.75 7.81
CA GLN A 288 5.10 -18.94 6.84
C GLN A 288 6.22 -19.70 6.12
N SER A 289 6.74 -20.78 6.72
CA SER A 289 7.71 -21.64 6.07
C SER A 289 7.17 -22.41 4.85
N ALA A 290 5.85 -22.58 4.78
CA ALA A 290 5.15 -23.35 3.74
C ALA A 290 4.16 -22.53 2.90
N GLU A 291 3.75 -21.36 3.40
CA GLU A 291 2.71 -20.53 2.80
C GLU A 291 3.14 -19.06 2.78
N ASN A 292 2.58 -18.29 1.85
CA ASN A 292 2.72 -16.84 1.91
C ASN A 292 1.69 -16.27 2.88
N ILE A 293 2.15 -15.59 3.91
CA ILE A 293 1.30 -14.95 4.93
C ILE A 293 1.88 -13.57 5.19
N TYR A 294 1.05 -12.54 5.10
CA TYR A 294 1.44 -11.18 5.43
C TYR A 294 1.15 -10.89 6.90
N LEU A 295 2.16 -10.44 7.62
CA LEU A 295 2.08 -9.97 8.99
C LEU A 295 2.38 -8.47 8.99
N ILE A 296 1.37 -7.64 9.29
CA ILE A 296 1.45 -6.18 9.12
C ILE A 296 1.14 -5.48 10.43
N ASP A 297 2.07 -4.67 10.90
CA ASP A 297 1.87 -3.74 12.02
C ASP A 297 1.41 -2.38 11.47
N VAL A 298 0.21 -1.95 11.88
CA VAL A 298 -0.45 -0.76 11.34
C VAL A 298 -0.30 0.49 12.19
N ARG A 299 0.53 0.44 13.23
CA ARG A 299 0.81 1.54 14.14
C ARG A 299 1.67 2.65 13.49
N THR A 300 1.94 3.70 14.26
CA THR A 300 2.90 4.73 13.88
C THR A 300 4.33 4.16 13.82
N GLU A 301 5.21 4.83 13.06
CA GLU A 301 6.62 4.44 12.96
C GLU A 301 7.32 4.43 14.32
N ALA A 302 7.02 5.42 15.15
CA ALA A 302 7.59 5.54 16.48
C ALA A 302 7.21 4.36 17.40
N GLU A 303 5.93 3.94 17.36
CA GLU A 303 5.45 2.78 18.14
C GLU A 303 6.09 1.48 17.65
N TYR A 304 6.15 1.27 16.33
CA TYR A 304 6.78 0.09 15.73
C TYR A 304 8.27 0.00 16.08
N THR A 305 8.99 1.12 15.94
CA THR A 305 10.44 1.20 16.23
C THR A 305 10.72 0.98 17.71
N ALA A 306 9.84 1.44 18.60
CA ALA A 306 9.97 1.22 20.04
C ALA A 306 9.81 -0.27 20.42
N GLY A 307 8.89 -0.99 19.75
CA GLY A 307 8.69 -2.41 19.94
C GLY A 307 7.60 -2.99 19.08
N HIS A 308 7.86 -4.11 18.38
CA HIS A 308 6.93 -4.79 17.50
C HIS A 308 7.01 -6.32 17.63
N ILE A 309 5.96 -7.00 17.24
CA ILE A 309 5.94 -8.48 17.24
C ILE A 309 6.92 -8.97 16.17
N PRO A 310 7.84 -9.92 16.49
CA PRO A 310 8.78 -10.47 15.53
C PRO A 310 8.13 -10.95 14.23
N GLY A 311 8.72 -10.58 13.10
CA GLY A 311 8.24 -10.97 11.77
C GLY A 311 7.12 -10.07 11.22
N PHE A 312 6.56 -9.15 11.97
CA PHE A 312 5.63 -8.16 11.45
C PHE A 312 6.38 -7.05 10.70
N ARG A 313 5.89 -6.72 9.52
CA ARG A 313 6.36 -5.59 8.71
C ARG A 313 5.55 -4.34 9.06
N TRP A 314 6.23 -3.22 9.26
CA TRP A 314 5.56 -1.95 9.44
C TRP A 314 4.92 -1.44 8.14
N PHE A 315 3.64 -1.09 8.24
CA PHE A 315 2.89 -0.42 7.19
C PHE A 315 1.70 0.31 7.82
N PRO A 316 1.77 1.63 8.07
CA PRO A 316 0.75 2.34 8.83
C PRO A 316 -0.62 2.22 8.18
N GLY A 317 -1.68 2.04 8.99
CA GLY A 317 -2.99 1.58 8.55
C GLY A 317 -3.61 2.36 7.39
N GLY A 318 -3.48 3.70 7.40
CA GLY A 318 -3.97 4.53 6.29
C GLY A 318 -3.23 4.26 4.98
N GLN A 319 -1.91 4.03 5.04
CA GLN A 319 -1.10 3.67 3.88
C GLN A 319 -1.35 2.21 3.46
N ALA A 320 -1.54 1.30 4.41
CA ALA A 320 -1.86 -0.09 4.11
C ALA A 320 -3.15 -0.20 3.29
N VAL A 321 -4.17 0.59 3.60
CA VAL A 321 -5.41 0.65 2.81
C VAL A 321 -5.19 1.30 1.46
N GLN A 322 -4.50 2.44 1.42
CA GLN A 322 -4.26 3.17 0.17
C GLN A 322 -3.46 2.36 -0.84
N ARG A 323 -2.43 1.65 -0.38
CA ARG A 323 -1.46 0.89 -1.18
C ARG A 323 -1.65 -0.62 -0.99
N SER A 324 -2.90 -1.08 -0.98
CA SER A 324 -3.23 -2.48 -0.73
C SER A 324 -2.63 -3.45 -1.75
N ASP A 325 -2.41 -3.01 -2.97
CA ASP A 325 -1.71 -3.70 -4.05
C ASP A 325 -0.20 -3.88 -3.83
N GLU A 326 0.39 -3.08 -2.92
CA GLU A 326 1.79 -3.24 -2.50
C GLU A 326 1.92 -4.07 -1.20
N VAL A 327 0.91 -4.04 -0.35
CA VAL A 327 0.86 -4.87 0.87
C VAL A 327 0.59 -6.32 0.53
N GLY A 328 -0.42 -6.56 -0.31
CA GLY A 328 -0.94 -7.88 -0.67
C GLY A 328 -0.60 -8.29 -2.09
N VAL A 329 0.68 -8.34 -2.46
CA VAL A 329 1.17 -8.73 -3.79
C VAL A 329 0.74 -10.16 -4.19
N VAL A 330 0.64 -11.06 -3.22
CA VAL A 330 0.15 -12.42 -3.41
C VAL A 330 -1.34 -12.47 -3.13
N HIS A 331 -2.11 -12.85 -4.14
CA HIS A 331 -3.56 -12.99 -4.04
C HIS A 331 -3.97 -14.24 -3.26
N ASN A 332 -5.13 -14.18 -2.62
CA ASN A 332 -5.79 -15.30 -1.94
C ASN A 332 -4.96 -15.92 -0.79
N CYS A 333 -4.03 -15.16 -0.20
CA CYS A 333 -3.26 -15.58 0.97
C CYS A 333 -3.72 -14.86 2.24
N PRO A 334 -3.42 -15.38 3.44
CA PRO A 334 -3.75 -14.74 4.69
C PRO A 334 -3.00 -13.41 4.88
N ILE A 335 -3.73 -12.41 5.42
CA ILE A 335 -3.18 -11.14 5.86
C ILE A 335 -3.57 -10.94 7.33
N VAL A 336 -2.60 -10.73 8.18
CA VAL A 336 -2.76 -10.54 9.62
C VAL A 336 -2.33 -9.13 9.98
N PHE A 337 -3.24 -8.34 10.55
CA PHE A 337 -2.95 -7.01 11.03
C PHE A 337 -2.79 -7.00 12.55
N THR A 338 -1.85 -6.21 13.06
CA THR A 338 -1.66 -5.95 14.48
C THR A 338 -1.57 -4.46 14.78
N CYS A 339 -1.92 -4.06 15.99
CA CYS A 339 -1.62 -2.77 16.58
C CYS A 339 -1.28 -2.96 18.08
N ASP A 340 -1.42 -1.93 18.88
CA ASP A 340 -1.21 -2.01 20.34
C ASP A 340 -2.28 -2.83 21.07
N SER A 341 -3.56 -2.70 20.66
CA SER A 341 -4.69 -3.45 21.20
C SER A 341 -5.48 -4.14 20.07
N LYS A 342 -6.54 -3.50 19.54
CA LYS A 342 -7.31 -4.05 18.41
C LYS A 342 -7.84 -2.99 17.44
N ALA A 343 -8.04 -1.74 17.88
CA ALA A 343 -8.83 -0.76 17.13
C ALA A 343 -8.30 -0.48 15.71
N ARG A 344 -7.03 -0.12 15.57
CA ARG A 344 -6.42 0.21 14.26
C ARG A 344 -6.27 -1.02 13.36
N ALA A 345 -5.92 -2.17 13.95
CA ALA A 345 -5.79 -3.43 13.22
C ALA A 345 -7.15 -3.89 12.64
N VAL A 346 -8.21 -3.85 13.45
CA VAL A 346 -9.56 -4.22 13.00
C VAL A 346 -10.10 -3.24 11.98
N GLN A 347 -9.89 -1.92 12.15
CA GLN A 347 -10.27 -0.92 11.14
C GLN A 347 -9.63 -1.23 9.79
N THR A 348 -8.34 -1.50 9.76
CA THR A 348 -7.61 -1.84 8.52
C THR A 348 -8.12 -3.17 7.94
N ALA A 349 -8.27 -4.20 8.77
CA ALA A 349 -8.77 -5.50 8.38
C ALA A 349 -10.20 -5.44 7.80
N SER A 350 -11.08 -4.64 8.41
CA SER A 350 -12.44 -4.39 7.91
C SER A 350 -12.42 -3.83 6.49
N MET A 351 -11.58 -2.84 6.20
CA MET A 351 -11.46 -2.26 4.87
C MET A 351 -10.97 -3.29 3.84
N TYR A 352 -10.00 -4.13 4.21
CA TYR A 352 -9.54 -5.23 3.35
C TYR A 352 -10.66 -6.25 3.09
N ARG A 353 -11.47 -6.59 4.09
CA ARG A 353 -12.66 -7.44 3.91
C ARG A 353 -13.62 -6.82 2.90
N GLN A 354 -13.90 -5.53 3.01
CA GLN A 354 -14.79 -4.79 2.10
C GLN A 354 -14.20 -4.65 0.69
N MET A 355 -12.87 -4.62 0.54
CA MET A 355 -12.19 -4.70 -0.75
C MET A 355 -12.18 -6.11 -1.37
N GLY A 356 -12.69 -7.13 -0.65
CA GLY A 356 -12.88 -8.49 -1.16
C GLY A 356 -11.83 -9.52 -0.71
N HIS A 357 -10.88 -9.15 0.15
CA HIS A 357 -9.92 -10.11 0.70
C HIS A 357 -10.63 -11.09 1.65
N LYS A 358 -10.45 -12.41 1.43
CA LYS A 358 -11.20 -13.46 2.15
C LYS A 358 -10.55 -13.85 3.48
N GLU A 359 -9.23 -13.95 3.50
CA GLU A 359 -8.45 -14.44 4.63
C GLU A 359 -7.75 -13.28 5.35
N VAL A 360 -8.55 -12.47 6.07
CA VAL A 360 -8.07 -11.28 6.78
C VAL A 360 -8.31 -11.46 8.28
N TYR A 361 -7.28 -11.19 9.04
CA TYR A 361 -7.24 -11.39 10.49
C TYR A 361 -6.73 -10.14 11.21
N ALA A 362 -7.15 -9.98 12.46
CA ALA A 362 -6.56 -9.04 13.41
C ALA A 362 -6.06 -9.81 14.64
N VAL A 363 -4.91 -9.42 15.19
CA VAL A 363 -4.39 -9.99 16.44
C VAL A 363 -5.23 -9.46 17.59
N ASP A 364 -5.86 -10.35 18.36
CA ASP A 364 -6.66 -9.99 19.52
C ASP A 364 -5.75 -9.48 20.65
N GLY A 365 -5.98 -8.24 21.07
CA GLY A 365 -5.15 -7.54 22.04
C GLY A 365 -3.76 -7.11 21.58
N GLY A 366 -3.43 -7.33 20.29
CA GLY A 366 -2.23 -6.78 19.64
C GLY A 366 -0.90 -7.05 20.36
N THR A 367 0.00 -6.04 20.32
CA THR A 367 1.29 -6.13 21.01
C THR A 367 1.16 -6.24 22.53
N SER A 368 0.11 -5.65 23.11
CA SER A 368 -0.15 -5.74 24.56
C SER A 368 -0.47 -7.17 24.99
N ALA A 369 -1.23 -7.92 24.18
CA ALA A 369 -1.50 -9.33 24.46
C ALA A 369 -0.27 -10.20 24.27
N TRP A 370 0.58 -9.90 23.28
CA TRP A 370 1.85 -10.57 23.04
C TRP A 370 2.79 -10.47 24.24
N GLU A 371 3.00 -9.25 24.77
CA GLU A 371 3.81 -9.02 25.96
C GLU A 371 3.19 -9.68 27.20
N SER A 372 1.86 -9.60 27.38
CA SER A 372 1.14 -10.24 28.48
C SER A 372 1.26 -11.76 28.46
N ALA A 373 1.47 -12.37 27.30
CA ALA A 373 1.78 -13.79 27.16
C ALA A 373 3.25 -14.12 27.48
N GLY A 374 4.08 -13.14 27.85
CA GLY A 374 5.48 -13.30 28.21
C GLY A 374 6.44 -13.39 27.00
N ALA A 375 5.96 -12.99 25.81
CA ALA A 375 6.76 -12.96 24.60
C ALA A 375 7.49 -11.60 24.44
N GLU A 376 8.68 -11.61 23.89
CA GLU A 376 9.48 -10.40 23.69
C GLU A 376 9.12 -9.70 22.38
N LEU A 377 9.20 -8.37 22.38
CA LEU A 377 9.12 -7.53 21.19
C LEU A 377 10.52 -7.31 20.60
N GLU A 378 10.61 -7.19 19.30
CA GLU A 378 11.77 -6.65 18.60
C GLU A 378 11.70 -5.13 18.54
N SER A 379 12.83 -4.43 18.46
CA SER A 379 12.90 -2.98 18.35
C SER A 379 13.76 -2.54 17.16
N GLY A 380 13.52 -1.33 16.68
CA GLY A 380 14.18 -0.76 15.50
C GLY A 380 13.50 -1.13 14.19
N MET A 381 13.94 -0.52 13.10
CA MET A 381 13.48 -0.88 11.75
C MET A 381 14.34 -2.02 11.21
N PRO A 382 13.76 -3.10 10.67
CA PRO A 382 14.52 -4.18 10.07
C PRO A 382 15.40 -3.68 8.93
N ALA A 383 16.70 -3.98 9.00
CA ALA A 383 17.63 -3.70 7.91
C ALA A 383 17.45 -4.78 6.83
N THR A 384 16.85 -4.42 5.71
CA THR A 384 16.75 -5.30 4.55
C THR A 384 17.82 -4.92 3.53
N ALA A 385 18.82 -5.79 3.35
CA ALA A 385 19.73 -5.66 2.23
C ALA A 385 19.09 -6.28 0.98
N PRO A 386 19.20 -5.62 -0.19
CA PRO A 386 18.79 -6.23 -1.45
C PRO A 386 19.52 -7.55 -1.71
N ASP A 387 18.86 -8.47 -2.42
CA ASP A 387 19.48 -9.74 -2.81
C ASP A 387 20.76 -9.49 -3.63
N SER A 388 21.84 -10.21 -3.30
CA SER A 388 23.16 -10.07 -3.93
C SER A 388 23.81 -8.67 -3.82
N PHE A 389 23.33 -7.79 -2.94
CA PHE A 389 23.84 -6.42 -2.81
C PHE A 389 25.34 -6.38 -2.45
N ALA A 390 25.75 -7.20 -1.48
CA ALA A 390 27.14 -7.25 -1.06
C ALA A 390 28.10 -7.67 -2.20
N GLU A 391 27.69 -8.62 -3.03
CA GLU A 391 28.47 -9.05 -4.20
C GLU A 391 28.53 -7.95 -5.26
N ALA A 392 27.42 -7.26 -5.52
CA ALA A 392 27.34 -6.16 -6.47
C ALA A 392 28.27 -5.00 -6.05
N VAL A 393 28.28 -4.65 -4.77
CA VAL A 393 29.17 -3.59 -4.24
C VAL A 393 30.64 -3.96 -4.43
N LEU A 394 31.03 -5.22 -4.22
CA LEU A 394 32.40 -5.68 -4.40
C LEU A 394 32.86 -5.69 -5.87
N GLN A 395 31.93 -5.90 -6.81
CA GLN A 395 32.23 -5.95 -8.23
C GLN A 395 32.12 -4.59 -8.92
N ALA A 396 31.36 -3.66 -8.36
CA ALA A 396 31.16 -2.33 -8.94
C ALA A 396 32.44 -1.51 -8.86
N LYS A 397 32.80 -0.89 -10.00
CA LYS A 397 33.84 0.13 -10.06
C LYS A 397 33.22 1.49 -9.81
N HIS A 398 33.72 2.22 -8.86
CA HIS A 398 33.25 3.56 -8.53
C HIS A 398 34.21 4.61 -9.06
N ILE A 399 33.65 5.68 -9.60
CA ILE A 399 34.41 6.90 -9.96
C ILE A 399 33.80 8.09 -9.24
N SER A 400 34.56 9.11 -8.97
CA SER A 400 34.07 10.34 -8.38
C SER A 400 33.31 11.20 -9.40
N ALA A 401 32.44 12.10 -8.92
CA ALA A 401 31.74 13.05 -9.79
C ALA A 401 32.73 13.90 -10.61
N HIS A 402 33.87 14.26 -10.02
CA HIS A 402 34.93 15.04 -10.71
C HIS A 402 35.61 14.25 -11.85
N GLU A 403 35.89 12.96 -11.62
CA GLU A 403 36.40 12.07 -12.68
C GLU A 403 35.38 11.89 -13.79
N LEU A 404 34.11 11.70 -13.46
CA LEU A 404 33.03 11.59 -14.43
C LEU A 404 32.85 12.85 -15.26
N GLU A 405 33.02 14.03 -14.67
CA GLU A 405 32.94 15.33 -15.40
C GLU A 405 34.11 15.55 -16.31
N SER A 406 35.32 15.16 -15.88
CA SER A 406 36.57 15.38 -16.64
C SER A 406 36.78 14.43 -17.81
N ASP A 407 36.10 13.27 -17.85
CA ASP A 407 36.26 12.28 -18.91
C ASP A 407 35.17 12.45 -20.00
N SER A 408 35.53 13.06 -21.10
CA SER A 408 34.63 13.27 -22.23
C SER A 408 34.38 12.01 -23.10
N GLN A 409 35.07 10.91 -22.84
CA GLN A 409 34.91 9.65 -23.58
C GLN A 409 33.91 8.68 -22.89
N VAL A 410 33.45 9.01 -21.69
CA VAL A 410 32.51 8.17 -20.94
C VAL A 410 31.08 8.42 -21.42
N THR A 411 30.37 7.35 -21.75
CA THR A 411 28.91 7.40 -21.93
C THR A 411 28.24 7.37 -20.57
N LYS A 412 27.46 8.41 -20.24
CA LYS A 412 26.74 8.54 -18.98
C LYS A 412 25.31 8.03 -19.16
N ILE A 413 24.90 7.06 -18.37
CA ILE A 413 23.55 6.50 -18.37
C ILE A 413 22.94 6.67 -16.98
N PHE A 414 21.77 7.27 -16.92
CA PHE A 414 20.97 7.40 -15.71
C PHE A 414 19.91 6.29 -15.70
N VAL A 415 19.93 5.44 -14.68
CA VAL A 415 19.13 4.20 -14.63
C VAL A 415 17.90 4.25 -13.73
N ASP A 416 17.75 5.33 -12.96
CA ASP A 416 16.62 5.54 -12.05
C ASP A 416 15.34 6.05 -12.78
N PRO A 417 14.22 6.29 -12.08
CA PRO A 417 12.99 6.78 -12.68
C PRO A 417 13.15 8.06 -13.49
N SER A 418 12.26 8.25 -14.46
CA SER A 418 12.20 9.48 -15.27
C SER A 418 11.99 10.74 -14.43
N GLN A 419 11.31 10.65 -13.30
CA GLN A 419 11.11 11.77 -12.39
C GLN A 419 12.43 12.20 -11.73
N ASP A 420 13.24 11.25 -11.27
CA ASP A 420 14.54 11.54 -10.65
C ASP A 420 15.49 12.13 -11.68
N PHE A 421 15.46 11.62 -12.93
CA PHE A 421 16.20 12.23 -14.03
C PHE A 421 15.77 13.67 -14.29
N ALA A 422 14.47 13.96 -14.24
CA ALA A 422 13.94 15.31 -14.43
C ALA A 422 14.31 16.26 -13.29
N TRP A 423 14.43 15.76 -12.06
CA TRP A 423 14.85 16.56 -10.90
C TRP A 423 16.34 16.90 -10.94
N GLY A 424 17.18 15.98 -11.40
CA GLY A 424 18.62 16.23 -11.52
C GLY A 424 19.40 15.03 -12.03
N HIS A 425 20.30 15.27 -12.98
CA HIS A 425 21.15 14.24 -13.55
C HIS A 425 22.51 14.83 -13.95
N ALA A 426 23.52 13.97 -14.12
CA ALA A 426 24.83 14.39 -14.60
C ALA A 426 24.74 14.95 -16.01
N LEU A 427 25.41 16.08 -16.26
CA LEU A 427 25.37 16.74 -17.57
C LEU A 427 25.78 15.79 -18.69
N GLY A 428 24.92 15.69 -19.72
CA GLY A 428 25.13 14.80 -20.87
C GLY A 428 24.78 13.34 -20.61
N ALA A 429 24.11 13.03 -19.50
CA ALA A 429 23.60 11.68 -19.25
C ALA A 429 22.36 11.38 -20.11
N HIS A 430 22.26 10.14 -20.58
CA HIS A 430 21.09 9.60 -21.25
C HIS A 430 20.23 8.87 -20.23
N TRP A 431 18.94 9.13 -20.22
CA TRP A 431 18.02 8.36 -19.40
C TRP A 431 17.68 7.04 -20.09
N ILE A 432 18.05 5.94 -19.46
CA ILE A 432 17.66 4.58 -19.87
C ILE A 432 17.44 3.79 -18.58
N PRO A 433 16.19 3.60 -18.15
CA PRO A 433 15.93 2.83 -16.94
C PRO A 433 16.41 1.38 -17.08
N ARG A 434 16.81 0.77 -15.96
CA ARG A 434 17.48 -0.56 -15.97
C ARG A 434 16.73 -1.60 -16.82
N GLY A 435 15.41 -1.67 -16.71
CA GLY A 435 14.61 -2.64 -17.45
C GLY A 435 14.68 -2.49 -18.97
N TRP A 436 14.99 -1.29 -19.48
CA TRP A 436 15.24 -1.02 -20.90
C TRP A 436 16.71 -1.17 -21.27
N LEU A 437 17.61 -0.86 -20.33
CA LEU A 437 19.05 -0.95 -20.57
C LEU A 437 19.45 -2.38 -20.93
N GLU A 438 18.92 -3.38 -20.19
CA GLU A 438 19.19 -4.80 -20.45
C GLU A 438 18.79 -5.27 -21.87
N LEU A 439 17.83 -4.58 -22.51
CA LEU A 439 17.40 -4.86 -23.89
C LEU A 439 18.09 -4.03 -24.97
N ARG A 440 18.81 -2.98 -24.60
CA ARG A 440 19.34 -1.97 -25.55
C ARG A 440 20.86 -1.82 -25.54
N ILE A 441 21.54 -2.53 -24.63
CA ILE A 441 22.99 -2.39 -24.46
C ILE A 441 23.81 -3.16 -25.51
N GLU A 442 23.16 -3.99 -26.31
CA GLU A 442 23.79 -4.64 -27.48
C GLU A 442 23.99 -3.61 -28.62
#